data_d647bc5da37ad024db2a269f05cff93b
#
_entry.id   d647bc5da37ad024db2a269f05cff93b
#
_cell.length_a   1.000
_cell.length_b   1.000
_cell.length_c   1.000
_cell.angle_alpha   90.00
_cell.angle_beta   90.00
_cell.angle_gamma   90.00
#
_symmetry.space_group_name_H-M   'P 1'
#
loop_
_entity.id
_entity.type
_entity.pdbx_description
1 polymer ?
#
loop_
_entity_poly.entity_id
_entity_poly.type
_entity_poly.pdbx_seq_one_letter_code
_entity_poly.pdbx_strand_id
1 'polypeptide(L)'
;MKLTRSKLIETFRKLNEGATVYQARKVAEISVRRAYQVKEAFDATGKIPEIGKRVGRPRREFLQEEIDIIKKTFEKYRVSADTLEKIIERDYQKHIGHNRIHKILIHLGFAKPKMKKDIRKKDWIRYQRRHSLTAVHIDWHFTGKLWVFAVIDDASRKALAVVECNSPTTDMTIYGIELALKQGKIKQCISDHGSQFISNVDGDSRFKAYLASKRIKQILCRIKHPQSNGKVEKFFDCYDRNRGAFKMLEEFIHWYNEIRPHRALLFEILETPSQAFTRKMKHEIPN
;
A
#
# COMPACT_ATOMS: atom_id res chain seq x y z
N MET A 1 33.92 4.92 -15.56
CA MET A 1 34.51 6.04 -14.80
C MET A 1 33.75 7.34 -15.09
N LYS A 2 33.57 8.25 -14.11
CA LYS A 2 32.85 9.51 -14.37
C LYS A 2 33.82 10.56 -14.92
N LEU A 3 33.40 11.28 -15.95
CA LEU A 3 34.08 12.46 -16.44
C LEU A 3 34.11 13.52 -15.35
N THR A 4 35.28 14.08 -15.06
CA THR A 4 35.46 15.15 -14.03
C THR A 4 35.90 16.44 -14.71
N ARG A 5 35.71 17.58 -14.01
CA ARG A 5 36.11 18.89 -14.55
C ARG A 5 37.63 18.95 -14.76
N SER A 6 38.43 18.35 -13.88
CA SER A 6 39.87 18.28 -14.01
C SER A 6 40.32 17.51 -15.27
N LYS A 7 39.68 16.38 -15.57
CA LYS A 7 39.93 15.61 -16.80
C LYS A 7 39.60 16.42 -18.06
N LEU A 8 38.54 17.24 -18.05
CA LEU A 8 38.23 18.13 -19.16
C LEU A 8 39.27 19.23 -19.32
N ILE A 9 39.67 19.90 -18.24
CA ILE A 9 40.73 20.91 -18.28
C ILE A 9 41.99 20.34 -18.90
N GLU A 10 42.42 19.15 -18.47
CA GLU A 10 43.59 18.47 -19.02
C GLU A 10 43.43 18.12 -20.51
N THR A 11 42.24 17.67 -20.89
CA THR A 11 41.92 17.39 -22.32
C THR A 11 42.06 18.63 -23.20
N PHE A 12 41.56 19.78 -22.72
CA PHE A 12 41.70 21.06 -23.47
C PHE A 12 43.13 21.56 -23.49
N ARG A 13 43.87 21.37 -22.39
CA ARG A 13 45.29 21.69 -22.38
C ARG A 13 46.03 20.89 -23.45
N LYS A 14 45.80 19.58 -23.57
CA LYS A 14 46.40 18.76 -24.63
C LYS A 14 46.01 19.20 -26.02
N LEU A 15 44.76 19.61 -26.23
CA LEU A 15 44.34 20.14 -27.52
C LEU A 15 45.05 21.44 -27.87
N ASN A 16 45.28 22.32 -26.91
CA ASN A 16 46.02 23.56 -27.09
C ASN A 16 47.54 23.32 -27.33
N GLU A 17 48.07 22.20 -26.81
CA GLU A 17 49.43 21.74 -27.08
C GLU A 17 49.58 21.05 -28.44
N GLY A 18 48.52 21.04 -29.27
CA GLY A 18 48.56 20.47 -30.65
C GLY A 18 48.16 19.02 -30.77
N ALA A 19 47.69 18.38 -29.69
CA ALA A 19 47.19 16.99 -29.75
C ALA A 19 45.88 16.93 -30.53
N THR A 20 45.68 15.85 -31.28
CA THR A 20 44.41 15.59 -31.95
C THR A 20 43.31 15.28 -30.96
N VAL A 21 42.02 15.51 -31.32
CA VAL A 21 40.86 15.14 -30.48
C VAL A 21 40.89 13.65 -30.11
N TYR A 22 41.37 12.80 -31.03
CA TYR A 22 41.51 11.38 -30.82
C TYR A 22 42.56 11.04 -29.71
N GLN A 23 43.64 11.78 -29.63
CA GLN A 23 44.67 11.63 -28.61
C GLN A 23 44.19 12.22 -27.27
N ALA A 24 43.63 13.44 -27.29
CA ALA A 24 43.18 14.13 -26.09
C ALA A 24 42.03 13.43 -25.37
N ARG A 25 41.13 12.71 -26.10
CA ARG A 25 40.04 11.94 -25.46
C ARG A 25 40.51 10.88 -24.49
N LYS A 26 41.71 10.32 -24.66
CA LYS A 26 42.27 9.29 -23.78
C LYS A 26 42.47 9.82 -22.35
N VAL A 27 42.77 11.11 -22.18
CA VAL A 27 42.94 11.76 -20.88
C VAL A 27 41.61 11.80 -20.12
N ALA A 28 40.53 12.14 -20.81
CA ALA A 28 39.19 12.18 -20.22
C ALA A 28 38.49 10.80 -20.15
N GLU A 29 39.07 9.77 -20.80
CA GLU A 29 38.47 8.44 -20.93
C GLU A 29 37.05 8.44 -21.50
N ILE A 30 36.83 9.27 -22.54
CA ILE A 30 35.55 9.46 -23.22
C ILE A 30 35.55 8.89 -24.64
N SER A 31 34.35 8.66 -25.17
CA SER A 31 34.24 8.27 -26.60
C SER A 31 34.67 9.39 -27.51
N VAL A 32 35.09 9.03 -28.72
CA VAL A 32 35.48 10.00 -29.79
C VAL A 32 34.34 11.00 -30.04
N ARG A 33 33.11 10.50 -30.21
CA ARG A 33 31.92 11.34 -30.41
C ARG A 33 31.74 12.36 -29.26
N ARG A 34 31.93 11.94 -28.02
CA ARG A 34 31.82 12.83 -26.87
C ARG A 34 32.93 13.88 -26.83
N ALA A 35 34.14 13.51 -27.24
CA ALA A 35 35.24 14.46 -27.31
C ALA A 35 34.98 15.58 -28.34
N TYR A 36 34.46 15.22 -29.51
CA TYR A 36 34.04 16.22 -30.50
C TYR A 36 32.93 17.13 -29.98
N GLN A 37 31.89 16.59 -29.35
CA GLN A 37 30.83 17.40 -28.75
C GLN A 37 31.35 18.39 -27.70
N VAL A 38 32.29 17.96 -26.88
CA VAL A 38 32.89 18.80 -25.83
C VAL A 38 33.76 19.88 -26.47
N LYS A 39 34.51 19.54 -27.52
CA LYS A 39 35.32 20.52 -28.28
C LYS A 39 34.40 21.56 -28.98
N GLU A 40 33.40 21.14 -29.68
CA GLU A 40 32.43 22.01 -30.36
C GLU A 40 31.75 23.00 -29.37
N ALA A 41 31.33 22.49 -28.19
CA ALA A 41 30.75 23.35 -27.16
C ALA A 41 31.76 24.36 -26.56
N PHE A 42 33.05 23.99 -26.50
CA PHE A 42 34.11 24.90 -26.10
C PHE A 42 34.40 25.93 -27.16
N ASP A 43 34.55 25.51 -28.41
CA ASP A 43 34.81 26.40 -29.55
C ASP A 43 33.71 27.44 -29.73
N ALA A 44 32.44 27.05 -29.45
CA ALA A 44 31.29 27.96 -29.53
C ALA A 44 31.20 28.98 -28.40
N THR A 45 31.73 28.67 -27.19
CA THR A 45 31.50 29.50 -26.00
C THR A 45 32.78 30.06 -25.38
N GLY A 46 33.95 29.56 -25.74
CA GLY A 46 35.23 29.85 -25.09
C GLY A 46 35.34 29.35 -23.65
N LYS A 47 34.33 28.61 -23.16
CA LYS A 47 34.26 28.14 -21.77
C LYS A 47 34.25 26.62 -21.71
N ILE A 48 34.92 26.06 -20.70
CA ILE A 48 34.90 24.63 -20.47
C ILE A 48 33.47 24.21 -20.13
N PRO A 49 32.86 23.24 -20.88
CA PRO A 49 31.51 22.82 -20.67
C PRO A 49 31.26 22.28 -19.24
N GLU A 50 30.13 22.64 -18.68
CA GLU A 50 29.73 22.11 -17.37
C GLU A 50 29.45 20.61 -17.45
N ILE A 51 30.03 19.85 -16.49
CA ILE A 51 29.81 18.41 -16.37
C ILE A 51 28.60 18.18 -15.47
N GLY A 52 27.76 17.20 -15.91
CA GLY A 52 26.64 16.76 -15.08
C GLY A 52 25.38 17.62 -15.23
N LYS A 53 25.33 18.53 -16.20
CA LYS A 53 24.04 19.11 -16.60
C LYS A 53 23.05 17.99 -16.86
N ARG A 54 21.92 17.98 -16.15
CA ARG A 54 20.86 16.99 -16.37
C ARG A 54 20.32 17.18 -17.80
N VAL A 55 20.73 16.27 -18.69
CA VAL A 55 20.18 16.19 -20.05
C VAL A 55 18.89 15.38 -19.92
N GLY A 56 17.78 15.97 -20.27
CA GLY A 56 16.47 15.31 -20.22
C GLY A 56 15.32 16.30 -20.31
N ARG A 57 14.11 15.79 -20.50
CA ARG A 57 12.90 16.63 -20.55
C ARG A 57 12.79 17.43 -19.24
N PRO A 58 12.61 18.77 -19.29
CA PRO A 58 12.38 19.59 -18.11
C PRO A 58 11.26 19.01 -17.24
N ARG A 59 11.39 19.12 -15.92
CA ARG A 59 10.30 18.71 -15.02
C ARG A 59 9.13 19.64 -15.25
N ARG A 60 7.98 19.07 -15.62
CA ARG A 60 6.73 19.81 -15.71
C ARG A 60 6.32 20.24 -14.30
N GLU A 61 6.12 21.52 -14.07
CA GLU A 61 5.62 22.06 -12.82
C GLU A 61 4.24 21.50 -12.48
N PHE A 62 3.93 21.48 -11.17
CA PHE A 62 2.61 21.06 -10.70
C PHE A 62 1.65 22.24 -10.86
N LEU A 63 0.52 21.99 -11.49
CA LEU A 63 -0.55 22.97 -11.60
C LEU A 63 -1.30 23.03 -10.26
N GLN A 64 -1.69 24.21 -9.82
CA GLN A 64 -2.41 24.39 -8.55
C GLN A 64 -3.71 23.58 -8.53
N GLU A 65 -4.43 23.59 -9.64
CA GLU A 65 -5.65 22.78 -9.79
C GLU A 65 -5.41 21.28 -9.59
N GLU A 66 -4.30 20.72 -10.10
CA GLU A 66 -3.96 19.31 -9.88
C GLU A 66 -3.65 19.03 -8.41
N ILE A 67 -2.95 19.96 -7.74
CA ILE A 67 -2.64 19.85 -6.32
C ILE A 67 -3.94 19.83 -5.50
N ASP A 68 -4.87 20.72 -5.76
CA ASP A 68 -6.13 20.87 -5.01
C ASP A 68 -7.03 19.64 -5.19
N ILE A 69 -7.18 19.16 -6.43
CA ILE A 69 -7.93 17.93 -6.73
C ILE A 69 -7.33 16.73 -5.99
N ILE A 70 -6.01 16.54 -6.10
CA ILE A 70 -5.32 15.39 -5.50
C ILE A 70 -5.39 15.47 -3.98
N LYS A 71 -5.18 16.65 -3.39
CA LYS A 71 -5.28 16.86 -1.94
C LYS A 71 -6.67 16.50 -1.42
N LYS A 72 -7.73 17.09 -2.00
CA LYS A 72 -9.12 16.85 -1.62
C LYS A 72 -9.51 15.38 -1.75
N THR A 73 -9.10 14.74 -2.86
CA THR A 73 -9.39 13.32 -3.11
C THR A 73 -8.64 12.43 -2.14
N PHE A 74 -7.35 12.72 -1.86
CA PHE A 74 -6.57 11.94 -0.91
C PHE A 74 -7.10 12.07 0.53
N GLU A 75 -7.47 13.25 0.98
CA GLU A 75 -8.03 13.47 2.31
C GLU A 75 -9.31 12.66 2.53
N LYS A 76 -10.14 12.51 1.50
CA LYS A 76 -11.38 11.72 1.55
C LYS A 76 -11.12 10.21 1.53
N TYR A 77 -10.30 9.73 0.60
CA TYR A 77 -10.19 8.29 0.30
C TYR A 77 -8.95 7.63 0.91
N ARG A 78 -7.86 8.36 1.16
CA ARG A 78 -6.58 7.89 1.75
C ARG A 78 -6.06 6.61 1.12
N VAL A 79 -6.05 6.56 -0.19
CA VAL A 79 -5.66 5.40 -1.00
C VAL A 79 -4.38 5.68 -1.80
N SER A 80 -3.84 4.64 -2.43
CA SER A 80 -2.64 4.75 -3.27
C SER A 80 -2.88 5.55 -4.54
N ALA A 81 -1.80 6.08 -5.13
CA ALA A 81 -1.86 6.95 -6.31
C ALA A 81 -2.57 6.31 -7.52
N ASP A 82 -2.43 4.99 -7.72
CA ASP A 82 -3.11 4.25 -8.78
C ASP A 82 -4.63 4.14 -8.56
N THR A 83 -5.05 4.09 -7.31
CA THR A 83 -6.48 4.12 -6.97
C THR A 83 -7.03 5.54 -7.08
N LEU A 84 -6.23 6.56 -6.67
CA LEU A 84 -6.61 7.97 -6.84
C LEU A 84 -6.77 8.36 -8.31
N GLU A 85 -5.93 7.85 -9.21
CA GLU A 85 -6.06 8.06 -10.65
C GLU A 85 -7.47 7.70 -11.14
N LYS A 86 -7.95 6.48 -10.80
CA LYS A 86 -9.30 6.04 -11.16
C LYS A 86 -10.42 6.86 -10.49
N ILE A 87 -10.23 7.24 -9.23
CA ILE A 87 -11.20 8.08 -8.51
C ILE A 87 -11.29 9.46 -9.15
N ILE A 88 -10.16 10.09 -9.46
CA ILE A 88 -10.11 11.41 -10.08
C ILE A 88 -10.74 11.37 -11.47
N GLU A 89 -10.47 10.32 -12.25
CA GLU A 89 -11.09 10.13 -13.56
C GLU A 89 -12.62 10.00 -13.44
N ARG A 90 -13.13 9.24 -12.47
CA ARG A 90 -14.56 9.09 -12.21
C ARG A 90 -15.23 10.38 -11.72
N ASP A 91 -14.62 11.04 -10.73
CA ASP A 91 -15.28 12.14 -9.97
C ASP A 91 -15.09 13.51 -10.65
N TYR A 92 -13.98 13.70 -11.38
CA TYR A 92 -13.61 14.98 -12.00
C TYR A 92 -13.53 14.93 -13.52
N GLN A 93 -13.77 13.77 -14.15
CA GLN A 93 -13.63 13.59 -15.62
C GLN A 93 -12.25 14.03 -16.14
N LYS A 94 -11.21 13.92 -15.29
CA LYS A 94 -9.85 14.38 -15.55
C LYS A 94 -8.84 13.27 -15.35
N HIS A 95 -8.01 13.01 -16.35
CA HIS A 95 -6.94 12.02 -16.23
C HIS A 95 -5.64 12.65 -15.73
N ILE A 96 -5.17 12.22 -14.55
CA ILE A 96 -3.86 12.55 -13.98
C ILE A 96 -3.16 11.24 -13.65
N GLY A 97 -2.11 10.89 -14.40
CA GLY A 97 -1.42 9.60 -14.27
C GLY A 97 -0.84 9.39 -12.86
N HIS A 98 -0.96 8.17 -12.33
CA HIS A 98 -0.57 7.81 -10.96
C HIS A 98 0.87 8.19 -10.58
N ASN A 99 1.81 8.19 -11.53
CA ASN A 99 3.18 8.63 -11.26
C ASN A 99 3.25 10.13 -10.93
N ARG A 100 2.40 10.95 -11.58
CA ARG A 100 2.29 12.38 -11.31
C ARG A 100 1.59 12.60 -9.97
N ILE A 101 0.49 11.91 -9.72
CA ILE A 101 -0.21 11.91 -8.43
C ILE A 101 0.75 11.56 -7.29
N HIS A 102 1.54 10.49 -7.44
CA HIS A 102 2.50 10.09 -6.39
C HIS A 102 3.56 11.16 -6.11
N LYS A 103 4.05 11.87 -7.14
CA LYS A 103 4.99 12.99 -6.96
C LYS A 103 4.35 14.16 -6.22
N ILE A 104 3.09 14.48 -6.51
CA ILE A 104 2.34 15.54 -5.81
C ILE A 104 2.07 15.12 -4.37
N LEU A 105 1.70 13.86 -4.10
CA LEU A 105 1.53 13.34 -2.74
C LEU A 105 2.83 13.41 -1.92
N ILE A 106 3.99 13.17 -2.54
CA ILE A 106 5.30 13.37 -1.89
C ILE A 106 5.52 14.85 -1.58
N HIS A 107 5.22 15.74 -2.53
CA HIS A 107 5.35 17.19 -2.35
C HIS A 107 4.48 17.70 -1.20
N LEU A 108 3.26 17.15 -1.06
CA LEU A 108 2.33 17.47 0.03
C LEU A 108 2.68 16.76 1.37
N GLY A 109 3.70 15.91 1.41
CA GLY A 109 4.05 15.14 2.61
C GLY A 109 3.14 13.94 2.91
N PHE A 110 2.20 13.62 2.03
CA PHE A 110 1.27 12.49 2.19
C PHE A 110 1.86 11.13 1.79
N ALA A 111 2.96 11.12 1.05
CA ALA A 111 3.63 9.89 0.64
C ALA A 111 5.16 10.00 0.77
N LYS A 112 5.81 8.85 0.92
CA LYS A 112 7.27 8.75 0.92
C LYS A 112 7.78 8.28 -0.45
N PRO A 113 9.02 8.65 -0.86
CA PRO A 113 9.64 8.09 -2.05
C PRO A 113 9.64 6.56 -2.03
N LYS A 114 9.42 5.94 -3.20
CA LYS A 114 9.46 4.47 -3.30
C LYS A 114 10.85 3.97 -2.96
N MET A 115 10.96 3.13 -1.94
CA MET A 115 12.17 2.34 -1.69
C MET A 115 12.19 1.11 -2.60
N LYS A 116 13.38 0.68 -3.03
CA LYS A 116 13.53 -0.61 -3.71
C LYS A 116 13.09 -1.71 -2.75
N LYS A 117 12.15 -2.52 -3.21
CA LYS A 117 11.72 -3.72 -2.45
C LYS A 117 12.52 -4.91 -2.92
N ASP A 118 12.87 -5.79 -2.01
CA ASP A 118 13.44 -7.09 -2.36
C ASP A 118 12.47 -7.88 -3.23
N ILE A 119 13.03 -8.62 -4.19
CA ILE A 119 12.24 -9.49 -5.07
C ILE A 119 11.69 -10.64 -4.22
N ARG A 120 10.39 -10.83 -4.24
CA ARG A 120 9.76 -11.96 -3.55
C ARG A 120 10.21 -13.28 -4.18
N LYS A 121 10.72 -14.20 -3.36
CA LYS A 121 11.22 -15.50 -3.79
C LYS A 121 10.14 -16.55 -4.02
N LYS A 122 8.88 -16.31 -3.59
CA LYS A 122 7.77 -17.27 -3.71
C LYS A 122 6.55 -16.59 -4.32
N ASP A 123 5.87 -17.31 -5.21
CA ASP A 123 4.61 -16.89 -5.77
C ASP A 123 3.51 -16.90 -4.72
N TRP A 124 2.64 -15.92 -4.81
CA TRP A 124 1.54 -15.74 -3.89
C TRP A 124 0.24 -16.24 -4.52
N ILE A 125 -0.30 -17.35 -4.00
CA ILE A 125 -1.60 -17.87 -4.43
C ILE A 125 -2.69 -17.12 -3.67
N ARG A 126 -3.47 -16.32 -4.40
CA ARG A 126 -4.62 -15.61 -3.84
C ARG A 126 -5.78 -16.55 -3.65
N TYR A 127 -6.32 -16.63 -2.44
CA TYR A 127 -7.56 -17.35 -2.16
C TYR A 127 -8.58 -16.41 -1.49
N GLN A 128 -9.86 -16.65 -1.72
CA GLN A 128 -10.97 -16.01 -0.99
C GLN A 128 -12.23 -16.87 -1.09
N ARG A 129 -13.07 -16.79 -0.07
CA ARG A 129 -14.38 -17.45 -0.10
C ARG A 129 -15.31 -16.75 -1.10
N ARG A 130 -16.22 -17.53 -1.69
CA ARG A 130 -17.16 -17.01 -2.68
C ARG A 130 -18.19 -16.08 -2.04
N HIS A 131 -18.69 -16.44 -0.85
CA HIS A 131 -19.77 -15.75 -0.18
C HIS A 131 -19.32 -15.11 1.12
N SER A 132 -19.89 -13.92 1.43
CA SER A 132 -19.73 -13.24 2.70
C SER A 132 -20.21 -14.12 3.86
N LEU A 133 -19.65 -13.92 5.05
CA LEU A 133 -19.90 -14.68 6.29
C LEU A 133 -19.56 -16.18 6.22
N THR A 134 -19.03 -16.68 5.10
CA THR A 134 -18.53 -18.06 5.04
C THR A 134 -17.32 -18.27 5.93
N ALA A 135 -16.40 -17.31 5.97
CA ALA A 135 -15.27 -17.30 6.88
C ALA A 135 -14.90 -15.87 7.26
N VAL A 136 -14.45 -15.68 8.47
CA VAL A 136 -13.87 -14.44 8.96
C VAL A 136 -12.45 -14.68 9.44
N HIS A 137 -11.59 -13.67 9.29
CA HIS A 137 -10.26 -13.62 9.87
C HIS A 137 -10.30 -12.79 11.12
N ILE A 138 -9.72 -13.28 12.19
CA ILE A 138 -9.60 -12.57 13.46
C ILE A 138 -8.16 -12.47 13.90
N ASP A 139 -7.82 -11.39 14.53
CA ASP A 139 -6.50 -11.21 15.11
C ASP A 139 -6.47 -10.04 16.09
N TRP A 140 -5.42 -10.01 16.93
CA TRP A 140 -5.08 -8.92 17.82
C TRP A 140 -3.84 -8.19 17.32
N HIS A 141 -3.87 -6.87 17.37
CA HIS A 141 -2.76 -6.00 16.98
C HIS A 141 -2.46 -4.98 18.06
N PHE A 142 -1.18 -4.83 18.42
CA PHE A 142 -0.74 -3.81 19.37
C PHE A 142 -0.23 -2.57 18.63
N THR A 143 -0.85 -1.43 18.87
CA THR A 143 -0.51 -0.16 18.22
C THR A 143 0.62 0.61 18.90
N GLY A 144 1.26 0.05 19.94
CA GLY A 144 2.18 0.76 20.82
C GLY A 144 1.49 1.46 22.01
N LYS A 145 0.14 1.56 21.99
CA LYS A 145 -0.67 2.17 23.07
C LYS A 145 -1.86 1.32 23.46
N LEU A 146 -2.59 0.83 22.50
CA LEU A 146 -3.82 0.06 22.67
C LEU A 146 -3.73 -1.25 21.90
N TRP A 147 -4.47 -2.23 22.35
CA TRP A 147 -4.74 -3.46 21.60
C TRP A 147 -5.99 -3.28 20.76
N VAL A 148 -5.94 -3.77 19.55
CA VAL A 148 -7.03 -3.71 18.57
C VAL A 148 -7.37 -5.12 18.14
N PHE A 149 -8.61 -5.52 18.38
CA PHE A 149 -9.17 -6.75 17.84
C PHE A 149 -9.96 -6.45 16.58
N ALA A 150 -9.81 -7.25 15.55
CA ALA A 150 -10.56 -7.09 14.31
C ALA A 150 -11.15 -8.40 13.83
N VAL A 151 -12.38 -8.32 13.30
CA VAL A 151 -13.08 -9.41 12.61
C VAL A 151 -13.33 -8.97 11.17
N ILE A 152 -12.60 -9.57 10.23
CA ILE A 152 -12.62 -9.20 8.81
C ILE A 152 -13.24 -10.32 7.98
N ASP A 153 -14.27 -10.01 7.21
CA ASP A 153 -14.88 -10.97 6.29
C ASP A 153 -13.91 -11.38 5.16
N ASP A 154 -13.74 -12.68 4.96
CA ASP A 154 -12.81 -13.24 3.99
C ASP A 154 -13.16 -12.84 2.55
N ALA A 155 -14.43 -12.84 2.20
CA ALA A 155 -14.89 -12.61 0.85
C ALA A 155 -14.89 -11.13 0.44
N SER A 156 -15.40 -10.26 1.31
CA SER A 156 -15.65 -8.85 1.04
C SER A 156 -14.60 -7.89 1.60
N ARG A 157 -13.75 -8.36 2.51
CA ARG A 157 -12.80 -7.52 3.28
C ARG A 157 -13.49 -6.54 4.24
N LYS A 158 -14.81 -6.65 4.44
CA LYS A 158 -15.55 -5.81 5.38
C LYS A 158 -15.06 -6.05 6.80
N ALA A 159 -14.77 -5.00 7.52
CA ALA A 159 -14.57 -5.03 8.96
C ALA A 159 -15.94 -5.17 9.64
N LEU A 160 -16.24 -6.39 10.09
CA LEU A 160 -17.52 -6.72 10.72
C LEU A 160 -17.55 -6.22 12.16
N ALA A 161 -16.42 -6.25 12.84
CA ALA A 161 -16.20 -5.69 14.16
C ALA A 161 -14.75 -5.25 14.34
N VAL A 162 -14.55 -4.16 15.05
CA VAL A 162 -13.25 -3.70 15.54
C VAL A 162 -13.42 -3.25 16.98
N VAL A 163 -12.52 -3.63 17.85
CA VAL A 163 -12.56 -3.29 19.30
C VAL A 163 -11.19 -2.76 19.71
N GLU A 164 -11.16 -1.59 20.33
CA GLU A 164 -9.96 -1.01 20.96
C GLU A 164 -10.03 -1.26 22.48
N CYS A 165 -8.96 -1.77 23.08
CA CYS A 165 -8.90 -2.01 24.52
C CYS A 165 -7.46 -1.97 25.05
N ASN A 166 -7.33 -1.94 26.39
CA ASN A 166 -6.02 -1.90 27.04
C ASN A 166 -5.34 -3.29 27.13
N SER A 167 -6.11 -4.38 27.03
CA SER A 167 -5.56 -5.73 27.16
C SER A 167 -6.32 -6.73 26.28
N PRO A 168 -5.60 -7.62 25.56
CA PRO A 168 -6.21 -8.64 24.72
C PRO A 168 -6.68 -9.82 25.61
N THR A 169 -7.98 -9.91 25.86
CA THR A 169 -8.57 -10.96 26.66
C THR A 169 -9.52 -11.84 25.84
N THR A 170 -9.77 -13.06 26.31
CA THR A 170 -10.78 -13.95 25.70
C THR A 170 -12.17 -13.32 25.75
N ASP A 171 -12.51 -12.57 26.81
CA ASP A 171 -13.80 -11.88 26.90
C ASP A 171 -13.97 -10.81 25.82
N MET A 172 -12.93 -10.01 25.59
CA MET A 172 -12.95 -9.00 24.52
C MET A 172 -12.96 -9.64 23.13
N THR A 173 -12.33 -10.80 22.98
CA THR A 173 -12.40 -11.59 21.74
C THR A 173 -13.83 -12.08 21.48
N ILE A 174 -14.50 -12.66 22.51
CA ILE A 174 -15.90 -13.10 22.44
C ILE A 174 -16.81 -11.91 22.12
N TYR A 175 -16.64 -10.79 22.82
CA TYR A 175 -17.40 -9.57 22.58
C TYR A 175 -17.28 -9.09 21.11
N GLY A 176 -16.07 -9.08 20.56
CA GLY A 176 -15.87 -8.71 19.15
C GLY A 176 -16.56 -9.68 18.17
N ILE A 177 -16.57 -10.98 18.47
CA ILE A 177 -17.34 -11.95 17.67
C ILE A 177 -18.84 -11.70 17.78
N GLU A 178 -19.37 -11.37 18.96
CA GLU A 178 -20.79 -11.05 19.14
C GLU A 178 -21.19 -9.81 18.34
N LEU A 179 -20.34 -8.78 18.31
CA LEU A 179 -20.56 -7.62 17.44
C LEU A 179 -20.62 -8.02 15.96
N ALA A 180 -19.69 -8.88 15.52
CA ALA A 180 -19.66 -9.35 14.13
C ALA A 180 -20.89 -10.20 13.77
N LEU A 181 -21.41 -10.99 14.71
CA LEU A 181 -22.60 -11.83 14.53
C LEU A 181 -23.89 -11.00 14.33
N LYS A 182 -23.92 -9.72 14.73
CA LYS A 182 -25.03 -8.80 14.38
C LYS A 182 -25.17 -8.56 12.88
N GLN A 183 -24.10 -8.80 12.11
CA GLN A 183 -24.10 -8.68 10.64
C GLN A 183 -24.63 -9.94 9.94
N GLY A 184 -24.81 -11.06 10.67
CA GLY A 184 -25.30 -12.32 10.16
C GLY A 184 -24.53 -13.54 10.69
N LYS A 185 -24.96 -14.74 10.26
CA LYS A 185 -24.42 -16.02 10.74
C LYS A 185 -23.06 -16.34 10.11
N ILE A 186 -22.00 -16.32 10.92
CA ILE A 186 -20.65 -16.71 10.53
C ILE A 186 -20.52 -18.24 10.58
N LYS A 187 -19.89 -18.86 9.56
CA LYS A 187 -19.69 -20.32 9.50
C LYS A 187 -18.30 -20.75 9.99
N GLN A 188 -17.27 -19.98 9.69
CA GLN A 188 -15.88 -20.31 9.98
C GLN A 188 -15.15 -19.09 10.55
N CYS A 189 -14.30 -19.32 11.53
CA CYS A 189 -13.44 -18.32 12.15
C CYS A 189 -11.98 -18.76 12.01
N ILE A 190 -11.18 -17.95 11.30
CA ILE A 190 -9.76 -18.21 11.05
C ILE A 190 -8.96 -17.34 12.02
N SER A 191 -8.15 -17.96 12.88
CA SER A 191 -7.26 -17.28 13.83
C SER A 191 -5.85 -17.84 13.77
N ASP A 192 -4.91 -17.14 14.32
CA ASP A 192 -3.59 -17.67 14.65
C ASP A 192 -3.62 -18.55 15.93
N HIS A 193 -2.44 -18.87 16.46
CA HIS A 193 -2.25 -19.68 17.68
C HIS A 193 -2.10 -18.82 18.94
N GLY A 194 -2.60 -17.58 18.95
CA GLY A 194 -2.54 -16.72 20.13
C GLY A 194 -3.26 -17.34 21.35
N SER A 195 -2.74 -17.08 22.54
CA SER A 195 -3.28 -17.63 23.80
C SER A 195 -4.74 -17.25 24.06
N GLN A 196 -5.22 -16.19 23.44
CA GLN A 196 -6.63 -15.75 23.50
C GLN A 196 -7.57 -16.68 22.72
N PHE A 197 -7.04 -17.45 21.76
CA PHE A 197 -7.81 -18.31 20.85
C PHE A 197 -7.67 -19.78 21.15
N ILE A 198 -6.56 -20.19 21.80
CA ILE A 198 -6.27 -21.59 22.13
C ILE A 198 -5.97 -21.72 23.64
N SER A 199 -6.18 -22.92 24.20
CA SER A 199 -5.71 -23.25 25.55
C SER A 199 -4.27 -23.73 25.50
N ASN A 200 -3.47 -23.33 26.50
CA ASN A 200 -2.11 -23.85 26.71
C ASN A 200 -2.10 -25.11 27.61
N VAL A 201 -3.27 -25.52 28.08
CA VAL A 201 -3.46 -26.70 28.95
C VAL A 201 -4.33 -27.71 28.21
N ASP A 202 -4.17 -28.99 28.46
CA ASP A 202 -5.00 -30.05 27.88
C ASP A 202 -6.48 -29.75 28.15
N GLY A 203 -7.23 -29.48 27.08
CA GLY A 203 -8.64 -29.14 27.11
C GLY A 203 -9.04 -28.09 26.07
N ASP A 204 -10.35 -27.94 25.87
CA ASP A 204 -10.88 -26.94 24.94
C ASP A 204 -10.78 -25.54 25.56
N SER A 205 -10.25 -24.58 24.77
CA SER A 205 -10.25 -23.19 25.22
C SER A 205 -11.68 -22.66 25.36
N ARG A 206 -11.92 -21.77 26.32
CA ARG A 206 -13.20 -21.06 26.50
C ARG A 206 -13.69 -20.43 25.19
N PHE A 207 -12.77 -19.89 24.38
CA PHE A 207 -13.09 -19.32 23.06
C PHE A 207 -13.59 -20.40 22.09
N LYS A 208 -12.92 -21.57 22.04
CA LYS A 208 -13.34 -22.69 21.17
C LYS A 208 -14.73 -23.21 21.57
N ALA A 209 -14.98 -23.37 22.89
CA ALA A 209 -16.29 -23.76 23.43
C ALA A 209 -17.38 -22.74 23.05
N TYR A 210 -17.08 -21.45 23.16
CA TYR A 210 -17.98 -20.38 22.72
C TYR A 210 -18.30 -20.47 21.21
N LEU A 211 -17.28 -20.60 20.34
CA LEU A 211 -17.51 -20.74 18.90
C LEU A 211 -18.36 -21.97 18.58
N ALA A 212 -18.12 -23.11 19.26
CA ALA A 212 -18.90 -24.32 19.10
C ALA A 212 -20.38 -24.10 19.48
N SER A 213 -20.67 -23.38 20.59
CA SER A 213 -22.04 -23.02 21.00
C SER A 213 -22.78 -22.19 19.93
N LYS A 214 -22.05 -21.37 19.17
CA LYS A 214 -22.59 -20.58 18.06
C LYS A 214 -22.57 -21.33 16.71
N ARG A 215 -22.16 -22.61 16.70
CA ARG A 215 -21.98 -23.45 15.49
C ARG A 215 -20.99 -22.83 14.50
N ILE A 216 -19.92 -22.19 14.98
CA ILE A 216 -18.84 -21.62 14.20
C ILE A 216 -17.63 -22.55 14.26
N LYS A 217 -17.15 -23.00 13.11
CA LYS A 217 -15.95 -23.83 13.02
C LYS A 217 -14.70 -22.98 13.15
N GLN A 218 -13.87 -23.22 14.17
CA GLN A 218 -12.55 -22.62 14.28
C GLN A 218 -11.57 -23.26 13.30
N ILE A 219 -10.78 -22.46 12.61
CA ILE A 219 -9.69 -22.87 11.71
C ILE A 219 -8.43 -22.16 12.17
N LEU A 220 -7.45 -22.90 12.64
CA LEU A 220 -6.16 -22.35 13.01
C LEU A 220 -5.27 -22.18 11.77
N CYS A 221 -4.58 -21.06 11.67
CA CYS A 221 -3.61 -20.80 10.62
C CYS A 221 -2.47 -21.83 10.69
N ARG A 222 -1.93 -22.23 9.54
CA ARG A 222 -0.76 -23.11 9.54
C ARG A 222 0.46 -22.40 10.13
N ILE A 223 1.18 -23.08 11.01
CA ILE A 223 2.41 -22.58 11.62
C ILE A 223 3.42 -22.28 10.50
N LYS A 224 4.10 -21.13 10.56
CA LYS A 224 5.06 -20.63 9.56
C LYS A 224 4.46 -20.36 8.16
N HIS A 225 3.14 -20.20 8.04
CA HIS A 225 2.47 -19.76 6.81
C HIS A 225 1.77 -18.41 7.01
N PRO A 226 2.49 -17.28 6.96
CA PRO A 226 1.94 -15.93 7.21
C PRO A 226 0.83 -15.54 6.22
N GLN A 227 0.70 -16.27 5.12
CA GLN A 227 -0.35 -16.05 4.13
C GLN A 227 -1.77 -16.31 4.66
N SER A 228 -1.90 -17.15 5.69
CA SER A 228 -3.21 -17.57 6.20
C SER A 228 -3.99 -16.45 6.88
N ASN A 229 -3.31 -15.48 7.53
CA ASN A 229 -3.93 -14.35 8.22
C ASN A 229 -3.70 -12.99 7.53
N GLY A 230 -3.08 -12.98 6.34
CA GLY A 230 -2.68 -11.76 5.62
C GLY A 230 -3.81 -10.77 5.30
N LYS A 231 -5.09 -11.15 5.43
CA LYS A 231 -6.23 -10.27 5.19
C LYS A 231 -6.47 -9.33 6.37
N VAL A 232 -6.44 -9.84 7.59
CA VAL A 232 -6.55 -9.02 8.80
C VAL A 232 -5.27 -8.23 9.03
N GLU A 233 -4.09 -8.77 8.71
CA GLU A 233 -2.84 -8.01 8.74
C GLU A 233 -2.90 -6.78 7.81
N LYS A 234 -3.50 -6.91 6.62
CA LYS A 234 -3.71 -5.78 5.71
C LYS A 234 -4.71 -4.75 6.23
N PHE A 235 -5.68 -5.18 7.03
CA PHE A 235 -6.55 -4.27 7.74
C PHE A 235 -5.75 -3.48 8.79
N PHE A 236 -4.91 -4.14 9.60
CA PHE A 236 -4.05 -3.45 10.59
C PHE A 236 -3.05 -2.49 9.94
N ASP A 237 -2.43 -2.85 8.80
CA ASP A 237 -1.63 -1.91 7.99
C ASP A 237 -2.44 -0.63 7.63
N CYS A 238 -3.73 -0.78 7.34
CA CYS A 238 -4.61 0.34 7.01
C CYS A 238 -5.01 1.12 8.26
N TYR A 239 -5.27 0.42 9.37
CA TYR A 239 -5.59 0.99 10.66
C TYR A 239 -4.46 1.89 11.16
N ASP A 240 -3.23 1.39 11.25
CA ASP A 240 -2.07 2.14 11.74
C ASP A 240 -1.82 3.43 10.96
N ARG A 241 -2.04 3.41 9.65
CA ARG A 241 -1.80 4.58 8.79
C ARG A 241 -2.90 5.63 8.86
N ASN A 242 -4.12 5.24 9.19
CA ASN A 242 -5.27 6.11 8.95
C ASN A 242 -6.13 6.37 10.19
N ARG A 243 -6.11 5.49 11.21
CA ARG A 243 -6.97 5.60 12.40
C ARG A 243 -6.84 6.98 13.10
N GLY A 244 -5.62 7.50 13.19
CA GLY A 244 -5.37 8.81 13.81
C GLY A 244 -5.98 10.01 13.08
N ALA A 245 -6.54 9.83 11.91
CA ALA A 245 -7.26 10.88 11.17
C ALA A 245 -8.75 10.99 11.55
N PHE A 246 -9.25 10.09 12.38
CA PHE A 246 -10.64 10.01 12.81
C PHE A 246 -10.73 10.17 14.33
N LYS A 247 -11.72 10.91 14.80
CA LYS A 247 -11.93 11.11 16.24
C LYS A 247 -12.43 9.82 16.89
N MET A 248 -13.45 9.20 16.29
CA MET A 248 -14.09 8.00 16.81
C MET A 248 -13.71 6.77 15.99
N LEU A 249 -13.72 5.60 16.63
CA LEU A 249 -13.47 4.32 15.97
C LEU A 249 -14.52 4.02 14.89
N GLU A 250 -15.77 4.35 15.18
CA GLU A 250 -16.92 4.16 14.29
C GLU A 250 -16.76 4.94 12.99
N GLU A 251 -16.21 6.15 13.04
CA GLU A 251 -15.93 6.96 11.85
C GLU A 251 -14.88 6.29 10.95
N PHE A 252 -13.82 5.73 11.57
CA PHE A 252 -12.80 4.97 10.84
C PHE A 252 -13.39 3.70 10.20
N ILE A 253 -14.22 2.94 10.94
CA ILE A 253 -14.87 1.73 10.42
C ILE A 253 -15.82 2.08 9.27
N HIS A 254 -16.61 3.14 9.42
CA HIS A 254 -17.50 3.63 8.36
C HIS A 254 -16.68 4.00 7.11
N TRP A 255 -15.63 4.81 7.29
CA TRP A 255 -14.75 5.17 6.18
C TRP A 255 -14.12 3.95 5.51
N TYR A 256 -13.61 2.99 6.27
CA TYR A 256 -12.99 1.78 5.75
C TYR A 256 -13.99 0.93 4.95
N ASN A 257 -15.20 0.77 5.45
CA ASN A 257 -16.21 -0.10 4.87
C ASN A 257 -17.00 0.54 3.72
N GLU A 258 -17.39 1.83 3.86
CA GLU A 258 -18.34 2.47 2.97
C GLU A 258 -17.70 3.43 1.96
N ILE A 259 -16.59 4.08 2.34
CA ILE A 259 -16.00 5.16 1.53
C ILE A 259 -14.77 4.68 0.77
N ARG A 260 -13.90 3.90 1.41
CA ARG A 260 -12.61 3.49 0.87
C ARG A 260 -12.74 2.33 -0.12
N PRO A 261 -12.41 2.50 -1.44
CA PRO A 261 -12.35 1.38 -2.37
C PRO A 261 -11.26 0.39 -1.97
N HIS A 262 -11.52 -0.90 -2.17
CA HIS A 262 -10.56 -1.93 -1.83
C HIS A 262 -10.01 -2.63 -3.07
N ARG A 263 -8.70 -2.48 -3.35
CA ARG A 263 -8.04 -2.99 -4.56
C ARG A 263 -8.20 -4.50 -4.82
N ALA A 264 -8.47 -5.29 -3.78
CA ALA A 264 -8.68 -6.72 -3.92
C ALA A 264 -10.13 -7.10 -4.33
N LEU A 265 -11.01 -6.15 -4.47
CA LEU A 265 -12.40 -6.34 -4.91
C LEU A 265 -12.56 -6.00 -6.40
N LEU A 266 -13.76 -5.64 -6.85
CA LEU A 266 -13.98 -5.19 -8.23
C LEU A 266 -13.37 -3.79 -8.40
N PHE A 267 -12.08 -3.76 -8.71
CA PHE A 267 -11.30 -2.52 -8.78
C PHE A 267 -11.74 -1.60 -9.91
N GLU A 268 -12.31 -2.16 -10.97
CA GLU A 268 -12.79 -1.36 -12.12
C GLU A 268 -13.94 -0.43 -11.75
N ILE A 269 -14.78 -0.84 -10.81
CA ILE A 269 -15.89 -0.02 -10.30
C ILE A 269 -15.56 0.65 -8.95
N LEU A 270 -14.31 0.56 -8.49
CA LEU A 270 -13.87 1.09 -7.20
C LEU A 270 -14.71 0.58 -6.02
N GLU A 271 -15.00 -0.73 -6.03
CA GLU A 271 -15.89 -1.39 -5.06
C GLU A 271 -15.38 -1.25 -3.62
N THR A 272 -16.28 -0.85 -2.71
CA THR A 272 -16.02 -0.79 -1.27
C THR A 272 -16.27 -2.14 -0.59
N PRO A 273 -15.71 -2.38 0.62
CA PRO A 273 -15.98 -3.60 1.39
C PRO A 273 -17.47 -3.86 1.63
N SER A 274 -18.26 -2.84 1.93
CA SER A 274 -19.71 -3.00 2.15
C SER A 274 -20.47 -3.36 0.88
N GLN A 275 -20.16 -2.74 -0.24
CA GLN A 275 -20.74 -3.11 -1.53
C GLN A 275 -20.44 -4.57 -1.88
N ALA A 276 -19.17 -4.98 -1.71
CA ALA A 276 -18.76 -6.37 -1.92
C ALA A 276 -19.45 -7.33 -0.95
N PHE A 277 -19.65 -6.92 0.31
CA PHE A 277 -20.33 -7.72 1.32
C PHE A 277 -21.76 -8.03 0.90
N THR A 278 -22.52 -7.00 0.52
CA THR A 278 -23.90 -7.15 0.05
C THR A 278 -23.98 -8.00 -1.22
N ARG A 279 -23.15 -7.69 -2.23
CA ARG A 279 -23.11 -8.44 -3.49
C ARG A 279 -22.79 -9.93 -3.32
N LYS A 280 -21.96 -10.26 -2.31
CA LYS A 280 -21.51 -11.63 -2.03
C LYS A 280 -22.34 -12.35 -0.96
N MET A 281 -23.37 -11.71 -0.41
CA MET A 281 -24.30 -12.43 0.47
C MET A 281 -24.97 -13.58 -0.31
N LYS A 282 -25.18 -14.71 0.36
CA LYS A 282 -26.04 -15.74 -0.21
C LYS A 282 -27.48 -15.19 -0.26
N HIS A 283 -28.02 -15.12 -1.45
CA HIS A 283 -29.47 -14.98 -1.55
C HIS A 283 -30.07 -16.30 -1.09
N GLU A 284 -30.82 -16.30 -0.01
CA GLU A 284 -31.72 -17.41 0.31
C GLU A 284 -32.78 -17.37 -0.79
N ILE A 285 -32.83 -18.40 -1.60
CA ILE A 285 -33.95 -18.62 -2.52
C ILE A 285 -35.14 -18.90 -1.59
N PRO A 286 -36.20 -18.07 -1.57
CA PRO A 286 -37.39 -18.42 -0.81
C PRO A 286 -37.90 -19.78 -1.30
N ASN A 287 -38.17 -20.68 -0.38
CA ASN A 287 -38.81 -21.96 -0.68
C ASN A 287 -40.22 -21.75 -1.23
#